data_a2804656641ef68368cec50ebc2ace50
#
_entry.id   a2804656641ef68368cec50ebc2ace50
#
_cell.length_a   1.000
_cell.length_b   1.000
_cell.length_c   1.000
_cell.angle_alpha   90.00
_cell.angle_beta   90.00
_cell.angle_gamma   90.00
#
_symmetry.space_group_name_H-M   'P 1'
#
loop_
_entity.id
_entity.type
_entity.pdbx_description
1 polymer ?
#
loop_
_entity_poly.entity_id
_entity_poly.type
_entity_poly.pdbx_seq_one_letter_code
_entity_poly.pdbx_strand_id
1 'polypeptide(L)'
;MKGVIFDWDGVVIDSSAEHERAWEILSDEISRPLVFGHFKRGFGKKNEVIISEVLRWSDDPPMIEKLAYRKETIYRELVRQRGVQILPGARELLAALRHEGIPRAIGSSTPRQNLEAIFAATGLGEFFDAVTCGDDVVHGKPAPDIFLLAAQKLALAPADCLVIEDAHAGIEAARRAGIPVLAVATTNPLADLAYADGALESLAEATPALLREIHARFSPR
;
A
#
# COMPACT_ATOMS: atom_id res chain seq x y z
N MET A 1 -18.77 -6.38 9.72
CA MET A 1 -17.35 -6.54 9.34
C MET A 1 -16.81 -7.86 9.88
N LYS A 2 -16.29 -8.70 8.99
CA LYS A 2 -15.73 -10.02 9.36
C LYS A 2 -14.22 -10.08 9.08
N GLY A 3 -13.65 -9.16 8.28
CA GLY A 3 -12.23 -9.07 8.00
C GLY A 3 -11.79 -7.67 7.64
N VAL A 4 -10.47 -7.40 7.73
CA VAL A 4 -9.86 -6.10 7.39
C VAL A 4 -8.74 -6.33 6.38
N ILE A 5 -8.75 -5.53 5.31
CA ILE A 5 -7.71 -5.55 4.28
C ILE A 5 -6.96 -4.24 4.36
N PHE A 6 -5.66 -4.32 4.57
CA PHE A 6 -4.79 -3.15 4.68
C PHE A 6 -4.08 -2.91 3.35
N ASP A 7 -4.09 -1.69 2.86
CA ASP A 7 -2.97 -1.27 2.04
C ASP A 7 -1.69 -1.26 2.89
N TRP A 8 -0.55 -1.13 2.24
CA TRP A 8 0.73 -1.31 2.91
C TRP A 8 1.48 0.01 3.08
N ASP A 9 1.92 0.60 1.97
CA ASP A 9 2.69 1.84 1.97
C ASP A 9 1.78 3.04 2.25
N GLY A 10 2.09 3.83 3.26
CA GLY A 10 1.24 4.94 3.71
C GLY A 10 0.11 4.54 4.67
N VAL A 11 -0.10 3.24 4.91
CA VAL A 11 -1.09 2.73 5.88
C VAL A 11 -0.42 2.00 7.04
N VAL A 12 0.37 0.97 6.76
CA VAL A 12 1.06 0.17 7.79
C VAL A 12 2.48 0.68 8.01
N ILE A 13 3.16 1.09 6.95
CA ILE A 13 4.52 1.61 6.98
C ILE A 13 4.64 2.94 6.22
N ASP A 14 5.64 3.73 6.57
CA ASP A 14 6.17 4.80 5.73
C ASP A 14 7.47 4.35 5.09
N SER A 15 7.43 4.09 3.80
CA SER A 15 8.56 3.67 2.97
C SER A 15 9.07 4.78 2.04
N SER A 16 8.54 5.99 2.20
CA SER A 16 8.80 7.13 1.30
C SER A 16 10.29 7.46 1.21
N ALA A 17 10.97 7.51 2.36
CA ALA A 17 12.39 7.85 2.41
C ALA A 17 13.27 6.81 1.71
N GLU A 18 12.96 5.50 1.88
CA GLU A 18 13.69 4.40 1.25
C GLU A 18 13.46 4.39 -0.26
N HIS A 19 12.22 4.67 -0.71
CA HIS A 19 11.90 4.77 -2.13
C HIS A 19 12.57 5.97 -2.79
N GLU A 20 12.53 7.16 -2.17
CA GLU A 20 13.19 8.36 -2.69
C GLU A 20 14.70 8.14 -2.77
N ARG A 21 15.30 7.60 -1.69
CA ARG A 21 16.73 7.29 -1.66
C ARG A 21 17.16 6.25 -2.70
N ALA A 22 16.30 5.26 -2.98
CA ALA A 22 16.58 4.27 -4.02
C ALA A 22 16.64 4.89 -5.42
N TRP A 23 15.78 5.88 -5.71
CA TRP A 23 15.85 6.65 -6.96
C TRP A 23 17.10 7.51 -7.06
N GLU A 24 17.52 8.15 -5.96
CA GLU A 24 18.77 8.93 -5.91
C GLU A 24 19.99 8.06 -6.22
N ILE A 25 20.10 6.91 -5.54
CA ILE A 25 21.22 5.98 -5.76
C ILE A 25 21.22 5.46 -7.20
N LEU A 26 20.07 5.07 -7.75
CA LEU A 26 19.98 4.62 -9.14
C LEU A 26 20.38 5.73 -10.11
N SER A 27 19.95 6.98 -9.86
CA SER A 27 20.32 8.16 -10.64
C SER A 27 21.84 8.31 -10.72
N ASP A 28 22.52 8.20 -9.59
CA ASP A 28 23.98 8.28 -9.49
C ASP A 28 24.66 7.12 -10.24
N GLU A 29 24.19 5.86 -10.05
CA GLU A 29 24.73 4.67 -10.72
C GLU A 29 24.69 4.76 -12.24
N ILE A 30 23.61 5.32 -12.80
CA ILE A 30 23.43 5.42 -14.26
C ILE A 30 23.80 6.79 -14.82
N SER A 31 24.27 7.71 -13.97
CA SER A 31 24.63 9.10 -14.34
C SER A 31 23.50 9.83 -15.08
N ARG A 32 22.26 9.67 -14.65
CA ARG A 32 21.08 10.36 -15.19
C ARG A 32 20.41 11.19 -14.11
N PRO A 33 20.21 12.51 -14.30
CA PRO A 33 19.67 13.37 -13.26
C PRO A 33 18.20 13.06 -12.96
N LEU A 34 17.81 13.24 -11.69
CA LEU A 34 16.42 13.28 -11.28
C LEU A 34 15.78 14.62 -11.66
N VAL A 35 14.55 14.60 -12.12
CA VAL A 35 13.79 15.82 -12.36
C VAL A 35 13.22 16.37 -11.07
N PHE A 36 13.11 17.69 -10.95
CA PHE A 36 12.54 18.33 -9.76
C PHE A 36 11.13 17.78 -9.44
N GLY A 37 10.92 17.41 -8.20
CA GLY A 37 9.64 16.86 -7.72
C GLY A 37 9.31 15.48 -8.28
N HIS A 38 10.30 14.73 -8.79
CA HIS A 38 10.10 13.39 -9.35
C HIS A 38 9.37 12.45 -8.39
N PHE A 39 9.72 12.50 -7.10
CA PHE A 39 9.14 11.62 -6.10
C PHE A 39 7.63 11.87 -5.97
N LYS A 40 7.21 13.12 -5.73
CA LYS A 40 5.79 13.49 -5.64
C LYS A 40 5.01 13.16 -6.93
N ARG A 41 5.62 13.37 -8.10
CA ARG A 41 5.00 13.07 -9.41
C ARG A 41 4.91 11.58 -9.71
N GLY A 42 5.82 10.79 -9.13
CA GLY A 42 5.89 9.34 -9.28
C GLY A 42 5.15 8.56 -8.20
N PHE A 43 4.78 9.20 -7.10
CA PHE A 43 4.19 8.52 -5.95
C PHE A 43 2.94 7.70 -6.35
N GLY A 44 2.90 6.43 -5.93
CA GLY A 44 1.82 5.50 -6.26
C GLY A 44 1.82 4.97 -7.70
N LYS A 45 2.74 5.41 -8.57
CA LYS A 45 2.87 4.89 -9.93
C LYS A 45 3.82 3.69 -9.99
N LYS A 46 3.62 2.84 -11.00
CA LYS A 46 4.56 1.76 -11.30
C LYS A 46 5.92 2.33 -11.76
N ASN A 47 7.00 1.60 -11.47
CA ASN A 47 8.35 2.03 -11.85
C ASN A 47 8.52 2.28 -13.35
N GLU A 48 7.85 1.47 -14.18
CA GLU A 48 7.88 1.62 -15.64
C GLU A 48 7.40 3.01 -16.07
N VAL A 49 6.28 3.46 -15.47
CA VAL A 49 5.71 4.78 -15.73
C VAL A 49 6.63 5.89 -15.18
N ILE A 50 7.25 5.67 -14.03
CA ILE A 50 8.19 6.64 -13.45
C ILE A 50 9.41 6.79 -14.37
N ILE A 51 9.98 5.68 -14.83
CA ILE A 51 11.18 5.67 -15.68
C ILE A 51 10.91 6.32 -17.04
N SER A 52 9.79 5.96 -17.70
CA SER A 52 9.49 6.43 -19.06
C SER A 52 8.89 7.84 -19.07
N GLU A 53 7.87 8.12 -18.24
CA GLU A 53 7.10 9.36 -18.35
C GLU A 53 7.58 10.46 -17.40
N VAL A 54 7.96 10.11 -16.16
CA VAL A 54 8.35 11.10 -15.15
C VAL A 54 9.82 11.48 -15.30
N LEU A 55 10.70 10.48 -15.31
CA LEU A 55 12.15 10.67 -15.39
C LEU A 55 12.65 10.75 -16.83
N ARG A 56 11.92 10.16 -17.77
CA ARG A 56 12.28 10.09 -19.20
C ARG A 56 13.68 9.49 -19.42
N TRP A 57 13.99 8.47 -18.63
CA TRP A 57 15.29 7.81 -18.71
C TRP A 57 15.36 6.81 -19.86
N SER A 58 14.24 6.19 -20.23
CA SER A 58 14.17 5.25 -21.35
C SER A 58 12.74 5.04 -21.83
N ASP A 59 12.59 4.77 -23.13
CA ASP A 59 11.35 4.27 -23.75
C ASP A 59 11.53 2.82 -24.24
N ASP A 60 12.72 2.22 -24.06
CA ASP A 60 13.02 0.83 -24.42
C ASP A 60 12.56 -0.13 -23.30
N PRO A 61 11.59 -1.03 -23.56
CA PRO A 61 11.03 -1.90 -22.54
C PRO A 61 12.06 -2.77 -21.79
N PRO A 62 13.04 -3.44 -22.43
CA PRO A 62 14.09 -4.16 -21.72
C PRO A 62 14.92 -3.29 -20.77
N MET A 63 15.22 -2.06 -21.17
CA MET A 63 15.97 -1.12 -20.34
C MET A 63 15.12 -0.66 -19.14
N ILE A 64 13.83 -0.37 -19.36
CA ILE A 64 12.89 0.01 -18.30
C ILE A 64 12.81 -1.09 -17.25
N GLU A 65 12.62 -2.35 -17.68
CA GLU A 65 12.57 -3.51 -16.78
C GLU A 65 13.85 -3.64 -15.95
N LYS A 66 15.01 -3.51 -16.59
CA LYS A 66 16.31 -3.57 -15.91
C LYS A 66 16.47 -2.47 -14.86
N LEU A 67 16.08 -1.23 -15.18
CA LEU A 67 16.16 -0.10 -14.26
C LEU A 67 15.16 -0.27 -13.09
N ALA A 68 13.93 -0.69 -13.37
CA ALA A 68 12.92 -0.98 -12.36
C ALA A 68 13.41 -2.07 -11.38
N TYR A 69 13.95 -3.17 -11.91
CA TYR A 69 14.51 -4.23 -11.08
C TYR A 69 15.67 -3.75 -10.21
N ARG A 70 16.62 -2.95 -10.78
CA ARG A 70 17.73 -2.39 -10.01
C ARG A 70 17.26 -1.47 -8.90
N LYS A 71 16.30 -0.57 -9.19
CA LYS A 71 15.69 0.32 -8.19
C LYS A 71 15.10 -0.47 -7.03
N GLU A 72 14.33 -1.52 -7.31
CA GLU A 72 13.72 -2.33 -6.23
C GLU A 72 14.78 -3.14 -5.45
N THR A 73 15.87 -3.52 -6.09
CA THR A 73 17.01 -4.14 -5.40
C THR A 73 17.66 -3.18 -4.41
N ILE A 74 17.91 -1.92 -4.84
CA ILE A 74 18.45 -0.86 -3.97
C ILE A 74 17.49 -0.60 -2.80
N TYR A 75 16.21 -0.50 -3.09
CA TYR A 75 15.18 -0.31 -2.05
C TYR A 75 15.25 -1.42 -0.97
N ARG A 76 15.29 -2.68 -1.38
CA ARG A 76 15.40 -3.81 -0.44
C ARG A 76 16.70 -3.80 0.36
N GLU A 77 17.81 -3.35 -0.25
CA GLU A 77 19.09 -3.16 0.44
C GLU A 77 18.97 -2.08 1.54
N LEU A 78 18.32 -0.95 1.22
CA LEU A 78 18.06 0.13 2.20
C LEU A 78 17.18 -0.35 3.35
N VAL A 79 16.09 -1.06 3.05
CA VAL A 79 15.21 -1.65 4.08
C VAL A 79 15.98 -2.59 5.01
N ARG A 80 16.85 -3.44 4.47
CA ARG A 80 17.67 -4.35 5.30
C ARG A 80 18.67 -3.61 6.18
N GLN A 81 19.23 -2.50 5.71
CA GLN A 81 20.26 -1.72 6.41
C GLN A 81 19.69 -0.76 7.45
N ARG A 82 18.57 -0.13 7.16
CA ARG A 82 18.02 0.99 7.92
C ARG A 82 16.69 0.66 8.59
N GLY A 83 16.03 -0.44 8.19
CA GLY A 83 14.65 -0.72 8.53
C GLY A 83 13.68 0.12 7.70
N VAL A 84 12.42 0.13 8.12
CA VAL A 84 11.35 0.97 7.59
C VAL A 84 10.50 1.43 8.76
N GLN A 85 9.98 2.64 8.69
CA GLN A 85 9.15 3.18 9.76
C GLN A 85 7.76 2.51 9.76
N ILE A 86 7.36 1.97 10.91
CA ILE A 86 5.97 1.52 11.12
C ILE A 86 5.15 2.75 11.51
N LEU A 87 4.03 2.96 10.84
CA LEU A 87 3.16 4.10 11.11
C LEU A 87 2.48 4.00 12.48
N PRO A 88 2.26 5.14 13.16
CA PRO A 88 1.62 5.16 14.47
C PRO A 88 0.24 4.48 14.47
N GLY A 89 -0.01 3.61 15.44
CA GLY A 89 -1.26 2.87 15.58
C GLY A 89 -1.37 1.59 14.74
N ALA A 90 -0.49 1.37 13.76
CA ALA A 90 -0.57 0.20 12.88
C ALA A 90 -0.39 -1.11 13.67
N ARG A 91 0.65 -1.23 14.48
CA ARG A 91 0.92 -2.44 15.26
C ARG A 91 -0.15 -2.67 16.33
N GLU A 92 -0.61 -1.61 16.97
CA GLU A 92 -1.64 -1.64 17.99
C GLU A 92 -2.99 -2.11 17.42
N LEU A 93 -3.39 -1.59 16.26
CA LEU A 93 -4.61 -2.00 15.58
C LEU A 93 -4.53 -3.47 15.11
N LEU A 94 -3.40 -3.87 14.51
CA LEU A 94 -3.18 -5.26 14.09
C LEU A 94 -3.27 -6.23 15.27
N ALA A 95 -2.67 -5.87 16.42
CA ALA A 95 -2.73 -6.66 17.64
C ALA A 95 -4.17 -6.75 18.21
N ALA A 96 -4.91 -5.63 18.20
CA ALA A 96 -6.30 -5.60 18.67
C ALA A 96 -7.21 -6.46 17.79
N LEU A 97 -7.08 -6.38 16.47
CA LEU A 97 -7.83 -7.23 15.53
C LEU A 97 -7.49 -8.71 15.72
N ARG A 98 -6.21 -9.04 15.94
CA ARG A 98 -5.77 -10.42 16.24
C ARG A 98 -6.40 -10.93 17.53
N HIS A 99 -6.42 -10.13 18.58
CA HIS A 99 -7.01 -10.47 19.86
C HIS A 99 -8.51 -10.77 19.74
N GLU A 100 -9.22 -10.03 18.88
CA GLU A 100 -10.65 -10.25 18.62
C GLU A 100 -10.92 -11.34 17.56
N GLY A 101 -9.91 -12.01 17.05
CA GLY A 101 -10.04 -13.07 16.03
C GLY A 101 -10.53 -12.58 14.68
N ILE A 102 -10.33 -11.28 14.36
CA ILE A 102 -10.72 -10.70 13.07
C ILE A 102 -9.60 -10.96 12.05
N PRO A 103 -9.86 -11.69 10.96
CA PRO A 103 -8.87 -11.93 9.89
C PRO A 103 -8.37 -10.64 9.25
N ARG A 104 -7.07 -10.62 8.93
CA ARG A 104 -6.36 -9.47 8.33
C ARG A 104 -5.63 -9.91 7.08
N ALA A 105 -5.78 -9.13 6.01
CA ALA A 105 -5.00 -9.33 4.79
C ALA A 105 -4.27 -8.05 4.39
N ILE A 106 -3.23 -8.22 3.59
CA ILE A 106 -2.61 -7.14 2.82
C ILE A 106 -3.19 -7.14 1.41
N GLY A 107 -3.48 -5.95 0.88
CA GLY A 107 -3.84 -5.71 -0.52
C GLY A 107 -3.03 -4.55 -1.09
N SER A 108 -1.76 -4.80 -1.46
CA SER A 108 -0.78 -3.78 -1.84
C SER A 108 -0.29 -3.92 -3.28
N SER A 109 0.00 -2.79 -3.93
CA SER A 109 0.67 -2.75 -5.24
C SER A 109 2.16 -3.07 -5.16
N THR A 110 2.73 -3.16 -3.96
CA THR A 110 4.15 -3.46 -3.71
C THR A 110 4.51 -4.86 -4.19
N PRO A 111 5.67 -5.05 -4.85
CA PRO A 111 6.15 -6.38 -5.24
C PRO A 111 6.37 -7.30 -4.03
N ARG A 112 6.17 -8.61 -4.23
CA ARG A 112 6.30 -9.64 -3.19
C ARG A 112 7.65 -9.60 -2.47
N GLN A 113 8.74 -9.48 -3.24
CA GLN A 113 10.09 -9.44 -2.67
C GLN A 113 10.31 -8.25 -1.72
N ASN A 114 9.64 -7.12 -1.97
CA ASN A 114 9.72 -5.96 -1.08
C ASN A 114 8.96 -6.21 0.22
N LEU A 115 7.74 -6.79 0.12
CA LEU A 115 6.96 -7.18 1.31
C LEU A 115 7.76 -8.18 2.18
N GLU A 116 8.39 -9.18 1.58
CA GLU A 116 9.21 -10.17 2.28
C GLU A 116 10.40 -9.53 2.99
N ALA A 117 11.07 -8.57 2.33
CA ALA A 117 12.18 -7.83 2.95
C ALA A 117 11.72 -7.01 4.17
N ILE A 118 10.55 -6.37 4.08
CA ILE A 118 9.97 -5.60 5.17
C ILE A 118 9.49 -6.53 6.30
N PHE A 119 8.87 -7.65 5.99
CA PHE A 119 8.48 -8.64 7.01
C PHE A 119 9.68 -9.15 7.79
N ALA A 120 10.78 -9.46 7.11
CA ALA A 120 12.02 -9.87 7.76
C ALA A 120 12.59 -8.78 8.67
N ALA A 121 12.48 -7.51 8.29
CA ALA A 121 13.00 -6.38 9.06
C ALA A 121 12.12 -6.00 10.26
N THR A 122 10.78 -6.20 10.16
CA THR A 122 9.81 -5.64 11.12
C THR A 122 9.07 -6.68 11.95
N GLY A 123 9.03 -7.96 11.51
CA GLY A 123 8.20 -9.02 12.08
C GLY A 123 6.70 -8.85 11.83
N LEU A 124 6.28 -7.92 10.96
CA LEU A 124 4.85 -7.64 10.74
C LEU A 124 4.13 -8.76 9.99
N GLY A 125 4.85 -9.61 9.27
CA GLY A 125 4.23 -10.69 8.48
C GLY A 125 3.35 -11.63 9.32
N GLU A 126 3.69 -11.85 10.58
CA GLU A 126 2.94 -12.72 11.49
C GLU A 126 1.54 -12.20 11.87
N PHE A 127 1.26 -10.91 11.61
CA PHE A 127 -0.06 -10.33 11.89
C PHE A 127 -1.08 -10.58 10.79
N PHE A 128 -0.67 -11.05 9.62
CA PHE A 128 -1.55 -11.19 8.47
C PHE A 128 -1.86 -12.64 8.14
N ASP A 129 -3.13 -12.92 7.92
CA ASP A 129 -3.64 -14.24 7.56
C ASP A 129 -3.55 -14.49 6.04
N ALA A 130 -3.48 -13.40 5.25
CA ALA A 130 -3.29 -13.45 3.80
C ALA A 130 -2.52 -12.24 3.28
N VAL A 131 -1.81 -12.43 2.16
CA VAL A 131 -1.06 -11.37 1.46
C VAL A 131 -1.41 -11.41 -0.02
N THR A 132 -1.84 -10.27 -0.55
CA THR A 132 -2.02 -10.01 -1.97
C THR A 132 -1.13 -8.84 -2.36
N CYS A 133 -0.25 -9.05 -3.33
CA CYS A 133 0.74 -8.09 -3.77
C CYS A 133 0.58 -7.74 -5.24
N GLY A 134 1.33 -6.75 -5.73
CA GLY A 134 1.29 -6.31 -7.12
C GLY A 134 1.51 -7.43 -8.14
N ASP A 135 2.32 -8.45 -7.77
CA ASP A 135 2.62 -9.58 -8.64
C ASP A 135 1.46 -10.58 -8.79
N ASP A 136 0.46 -10.51 -7.91
CA ASP A 136 -0.66 -11.45 -7.88
C ASP A 136 -1.81 -11.02 -8.83
N VAL A 137 -1.78 -9.81 -9.39
CA VAL A 137 -2.87 -9.22 -10.18
C VAL A 137 -2.39 -8.62 -11.50
N VAL A 138 -3.22 -8.73 -12.52
CA VAL A 138 -2.93 -8.14 -13.84
C VAL A 138 -3.19 -6.63 -13.82
N HIS A 139 -4.32 -6.21 -13.22
CA HIS A 139 -4.71 -4.81 -13.17
C HIS A 139 -4.48 -4.27 -11.74
N GLY A 140 -3.58 -3.28 -11.62
CA GLY A 140 -3.34 -2.57 -10.37
C GLY A 140 -4.42 -1.53 -10.07
N LYS A 141 -4.41 -0.98 -8.84
CA LYS A 141 -5.28 0.14 -8.43
C LYS A 141 -5.25 1.27 -9.48
N PRO A 142 -6.40 1.80 -9.91
CA PRO A 142 -7.72 1.73 -9.27
C PRO A 142 -8.62 0.56 -9.72
N ALA A 143 -8.09 -0.50 -10.36
CA ALA A 143 -8.85 -1.73 -10.58
C ALA A 143 -9.08 -2.45 -9.23
N PRO A 144 -10.22 -3.15 -9.07
CA PRO A 144 -10.60 -3.75 -7.79
C PRO A 144 -9.87 -5.06 -7.48
N ASP A 145 -9.11 -5.59 -8.43
CA ASP A 145 -8.58 -6.96 -8.47
C ASP A 145 -7.84 -7.33 -7.19
N ILE A 146 -6.99 -6.42 -6.68
CA ILE A 146 -6.15 -6.67 -5.52
C ILE A 146 -6.97 -6.88 -4.23
N PHE A 147 -8.03 -6.09 -4.04
CA PHE A 147 -8.88 -6.20 -2.86
C PHE A 147 -9.87 -7.35 -2.97
N LEU A 148 -10.37 -7.64 -4.18
CA LEU A 148 -11.19 -8.84 -4.43
C LEU A 148 -10.40 -10.11 -4.16
N LEU A 149 -9.16 -10.19 -4.63
CA LEU A 149 -8.29 -11.34 -4.37
C LEU A 149 -7.91 -11.45 -2.88
N ALA A 150 -7.69 -10.33 -2.18
CA ALA A 150 -7.41 -10.32 -0.75
C ALA A 150 -8.63 -10.86 0.05
N ALA A 151 -9.85 -10.41 -0.27
CA ALA A 151 -11.08 -10.93 0.34
C ALA A 151 -11.26 -12.44 0.05
N GLN A 152 -11.01 -12.89 -1.18
CA GLN A 152 -11.04 -14.29 -1.56
C GLN A 152 -10.03 -15.13 -0.75
N LYS A 153 -8.80 -14.65 -0.55
CA LYS A 153 -7.78 -15.35 0.26
C LYS A 153 -8.17 -15.45 1.73
N LEU A 154 -8.96 -14.50 2.23
CA LEU A 154 -9.56 -14.57 3.58
C LEU A 154 -10.82 -15.48 3.64
N ALA A 155 -11.27 -16.02 2.51
CA ALA A 155 -12.54 -16.76 2.38
C ALA A 155 -13.77 -15.93 2.82
N LEU A 156 -13.74 -14.61 2.55
CA LEU A 156 -14.81 -13.66 2.89
C LEU A 156 -15.44 -13.05 1.63
N ALA A 157 -16.73 -12.71 1.73
CA ALA A 157 -17.36 -11.88 0.72
C ALA A 157 -16.80 -10.44 0.79
N PRO A 158 -16.65 -9.72 -0.35
CA PRO A 158 -16.19 -8.33 -0.35
C PRO A 158 -16.94 -7.44 0.64
N ALA A 159 -18.28 -7.52 0.65
CA ALA A 159 -19.12 -6.74 1.57
C ALA A 159 -18.92 -7.07 3.06
N ASP A 160 -18.30 -8.18 3.43
CA ASP A 160 -17.95 -8.54 4.81
C ASP A 160 -16.61 -7.95 5.26
N CYS A 161 -15.81 -7.42 4.33
CA CYS A 161 -14.51 -6.81 4.58
C CYS A 161 -14.59 -5.30 4.77
N LEU A 162 -13.52 -4.70 5.30
CA LEU A 162 -13.26 -3.26 5.29
C LEU A 162 -11.84 -3.05 4.81
N VAL A 163 -11.63 -2.13 3.86
CA VAL A 163 -10.30 -1.72 3.40
C VAL A 163 -9.81 -0.52 4.22
N ILE A 164 -8.51 -0.47 4.51
CA ILE A 164 -7.84 0.73 5.04
C ILE A 164 -6.83 1.19 4.00
N GLU A 165 -6.88 2.46 3.62
CA GLU A 165 -6.16 3.04 2.48
C GLU A 165 -5.79 4.51 2.71
N ASP A 166 -4.75 5.02 2.02
CA ASP A 166 -4.30 6.42 2.13
C ASP A 166 -4.33 7.18 0.80
N ALA A 167 -4.57 6.48 -0.32
CA ALA A 167 -4.46 7.03 -1.66
C ALA A 167 -5.78 6.96 -2.45
N HIS A 168 -6.01 7.97 -3.31
CA HIS A 168 -7.20 8.04 -4.16
C HIS A 168 -7.43 6.79 -5.01
N ALA A 169 -6.35 6.24 -5.60
CA ALA A 169 -6.44 5.06 -6.45
C ALA A 169 -6.90 3.82 -5.68
N GLY A 170 -6.46 3.65 -4.42
CA GLY A 170 -6.87 2.53 -3.60
C GLY A 170 -8.29 2.69 -3.05
N ILE A 171 -8.69 3.90 -2.65
CA ILE A 171 -10.09 4.17 -2.26
C ILE A 171 -11.03 3.83 -3.41
N GLU A 172 -10.68 4.24 -4.63
CA GLU A 172 -11.48 3.92 -5.81
C GLU A 172 -11.50 2.41 -6.10
N ALA A 173 -10.39 1.71 -5.91
CA ALA A 173 -10.31 0.26 -6.06
C ALA A 173 -11.22 -0.47 -5.06
N ALA A 174 -11.23 -0.06 -3.78
CA ALA A 174 -12.09 -0.61 -2.75
C ALA A 174 -13.58 -0.39 -3.09
N ARG A 175 -13.93 0.81 -3.53
CA ARG A 175 -15.31 1.15 -3.96
C ARG A 175 -15.76 0.30 -5.15
N ARG A 176 -14.91 0.11 -6.16
CA ARG A 176 -15.20 -0.77 -7.31
C ARG A 176 -15.30 -2.24 -6.90
N ALA A 177 -14.61 -2.65 -5.85
CA ALA A 177 -14.73 -3.97 -5.27
C ALA A 177 -16.01 -4.17 -4.45
N GLY A 178 -16.79 -3.11 -4.18
CA GLY A 178 -17.93 -3.14 -3.28
C GLY A 178 -17.54 -3.35 -1.81
N ILE A 179 -16.37 -2.87 -1.41
CA ILE A 179 -15.82 -2.98 -0.06
C ILE A 179 -15.82 -1.59 0.58
N PRO A 180 -16.39 -1.40 1.79
CA PRO A 180 -16.28 -0.16 2.52
C PRO A 180 -14.83 0.20 2.81
N VAL A 181 -14.48 1.49 2.78
CA VAL A 181 -13.12 1.96 2.92
C VAL A 181 -12.98 3.04 4.00
N LEU A 182 -12.03 2.81 4.92
CA LEU A 182 -11.51 3.80 5.84
C LEU A 182 -10.25 4.42 5.22
N ALA A 183 -10.25 5.74 5.03
CA ALA A 183 -9.08 6.47 4.58
C ALA A 183 -8.23 6.94 5.77
N VAL A 184 -6.90 6.98 5.58
CA VAL A 184 -5.93 7.55 6.55
C VAL A 184 -5.15 8.65 5.86
N ALA A 185 -5.06 9.82 6.49
CA ALA A 185 -4.46 11.04 5.91
C ALA A 185 -2.92 11.07 6.00
N THR A 186 -2.28 9.97 5.62
CA THR A 186 -0.82 9.87 5.63
C THR A 186 -0.19 10.53 4.41
N THR A 187 -0.71 10.21 3.21
CA THR A 187 -0.16 10.68 1.93
C THR A 187 -0.93 11.87 1.37
N ASN A 188 -2.23 11.95 1.65
CA ASN A 188 -3.11 13.00 1.18
C ASN A 188 -3.79 13.71 2.36
N PRO A 189 -4.10 15.01 2.24
CA PRO A 189 -4.85 15.74 3.26
C PRO A 189 -6.21 15.09 3.54
N LEU A 190 -6.64 15.08 4.80
CA LEU A 190 -7.92 14.50 5.22
C LEU A 190 -9.12 15.03 4.42
N ALA A 191 -9.12 16.32 4.08
CA ALA A 191 -10.17 16.96 3.30
C ALA A 191 -10.34 16.33 1.90
N ASP A 192 -9.24 15.88 1.29
CA ASP A 192 -9.24 15.27 -0.05
C ASP A 192 -9.74 13.82 -0.02
N LEU A 193 -9.79 13.21 1.17
CA LEU A 193 -10.21 11.81 1.39
C LEU A 193 -11.65 11.67 1.91
N ALA A 194 -12.38 12.78 2.09
CA ALA A 194 -13.71 12.81 2.69
C ALA A 194 -14.79 12.05 1.91
N TYR A 195 -14.49 11.55 0.71
CA TYR A 195 -15.39 10.71 -0.09
C TYR A 195 -15.30 9.21 0.24
N ALA A 196 -14.38 8.80 1.10
CA ALA A 196 -14.33 7.47 1.71
C ALA A 196 -15.49 7.28 2.70
N ASP A 197 -15.76 6.05 3.13
CA ASP A 197 -16.83 5.75 4.08
C ASP A 197 -16.49 6.20 5.51
N GLY A 198 -15.21 6.43 5.77
CA GLY A 198 -14.65 7.07 6.97
C GLY A 198 -13.25 7.59 6.68
N ALA A 199 -12.79 8.58 7.44
CA ALA A 199 -11.45 9.12 7.30
C ALA A 199 -10.86 9.51 8.67
N LEU A 200 -9.55 9.26 8.87
CA LEU A 200 -8.79 9.56 10.09
C LEU A 200 -7.48 10.25 9.73
N GLU A 201 -6.95 11.04 10.64
CA GLU A 201 -5.60 11.61 10.50
C GLU A 201 -4.52 10.52 10.68
N SER A 202 -4.77 9.54 11.54
CA SER A 202 -3.81 8.48 11.87
C SER A 202 -4.50 7.18 12.25
N LEU A 203 -3.86 6.03 11.96
CA LEU A 203 -4.29 4.73 12.50
C LEU A 203 -4.27 4.66 14.03
N ALA A 204 -3.59 5.57 14.71
CA ALA A 204 -3.62 5.65 16.17
C ALA A 204 -5.03 5.94 16.73
N GLU A 205 -5.91 6.49 15.90
CA GLU A 205 -7.33 6.73 16.23
C GLU A 205 -8.22 5.51 15.95
N ALA A 206 -7.72 4.54 15.18
CA ALA A 206 -8.51 3.40 14.74
C ALA A 206 -8.65 2.34 15.85
N THR A 207 -9.87 1.86 16.04
CA THR A 207 -10.17 0.72 16.92
C THR A 207 -11.06 -0.29 16.20
N PRO A 208 -11.08 -1.58 16.60
CA PRO A 208 -12.00 -2.55 16.02
C PRO A 208 -13.48 -2.12 16.12
N ALA A 209 -13.84 -1.40 17.17
CA ALA A 209 -15.20 -0.86 17.35
C ALA A 209 -15.52 0.20 16.29
N LEU A 210 -14.62 1.18 16.07
CA LEU A 210 -14.77 2.21 15.05
C LEU A 210 -14.86 1.60 13.64
N LEU A 211 -14.02 0.60 13.34
CA LEU A 211 -14.06 -0.09 12.04
C LEU A 211 -15.41 -0.77 11.79
N ARG A 212 -16.01 -1.41 12.83
CA ARG A 212 -17.36 -1.99 12.73
C ARG A 212 -18.44 -0.91 12.52
N GLU A 213 -18.30 0.24 13.16
CA GLU A 213 -19.24 1.36 13.01
C GLU A 213 -19.21 1.91 11.58
N ILE A 214 -18.02 2.14 11.00
CA ILE A 214 -17.85 2.59 9.63
C ILE A 214 -18.45 1.54 8.67
N HIS A 215 -18.10 0.26 8.84
CA HIS A 215 -18.62 -0.82 8.02
C HIS A 215 -20.15 -0.91 8.09
N ALA A 216 -20.76 -0.73 9.26
CA ALA A 216 -22.22 -0.82 9.43
C ALA A 216 -22.99 0.32 8.72
N ARG A 217 -22.36 1.45 8.46
CA ARG A 217 -22.94 2.58 7.72
C ARG A 217 -22.87 2.38 6.20
N PHE A 218 -22.05 1.44 5.74
CA PHE A 218 -21.88 1.18 4.32
C PHE A 218 -23.15 0.54 3.73
N SER A 219 -23.69 1.17 2.69
CA SER A 219 -24.74 0.60 1.85
C SER A 219 -24.14 0.34 0.46
N PRO A 220 -24.09 -0.92 -0.01
CA PRO A 220 -23.60 -1.22 -1.34
C PRO A 220 -24.41 -0.41 -2.37
N ARG A 221 -23.73 0.32 -3.25
CA ARG A 221 -24.33 1.10 -4.32
C ARG A 221 -24.46 0.26 -5.59
#